data_cfc45f153fc5339f6f2d3f7e013267e2
#
_entry.id   cfc45f153fc5339f6f2d3f7e013267e2
#
_cell.length_a   1.000
_cell.length_b   1.000
_cell.length_c   1.000
_cell.angle_alpha   90.00
_cell.angle_beta   90.00
_cell.angle_gamma   90.00
#
_symmetry.space_group_name_H-M   'P 1'
#
loop_
_entity.id
_entity.type
_entity.pdbx_description
1 polymer ?
#
loop_
_entity_poly.entity_id
_entity_poly.type
_entity_poly.pdbx_seq_one_letter_code
_entity_poly.pdbx_strand_id
1 'polypeptide(L)'
;MTFETHALPAAAAPGPLFTEADPWSAAELDLDAYLARTGLAGDLPPTAPTLRAVQRAHLAAIPFENVELVLERPLPLDVPALVDKMVRRRRGGYCYEQNLLLAAVLSRLGFSVTGLAARVLVGAQGHLRPATHALLRVETEQGPHLADVGFGGGGLLEPIPFEDGRQEVQGGWGVRLDRAPGLGGPEWLLRSFTDGEWEPQYAFTTAGQARADYAIFSHYLASHPRSPFRGRLTAQRIGPGVRHRLADATLVTDRTDGTAERRELAAEEVPGVLDGVFGIGLDAREQEIVVRRVSAFLNM
;
A
#
# COMPACT_ATOMS: atom_id res chain seq x y z
N MET A 1 30.21 56.61 18.74
CA MET A 1 28.87 56.15 18.35
C MET A 1 28.72 54.71 18.90
N THR A 2 28.01 54.60 19.99
CA THR A 2 27.70 53.28 20.63
C THR A 2 26.46 52.75 19.96
N PHE A 3 26.57 51.62 19.25
CA PHE A 3 25.42 50.93 18.70
C PHE A 3 24.71 50.21 19.85
N GLU A 4 23.53 50.68 20.25
CA GLU A 4 22.63 49.93 21.15
C GLU A 4 22.11 48.69 20.39
N THR A 5 22.55 47.54 20.81
CA THR A 5 21.98 46.25 20.37
C THR A 5 20.59 46.09 20.99
N HIS A 6 19.56 46.45 20.26
CA HIS A 6 18.18 46.09 20.64
C HIS A 6 18.04 44.59 20.55
N ALA A 7 17.88 43.91 21.70
CA ALA A 7 17.55 42.51 21.74
C ALA A 7 16.16 42.32 21.10
N LEU A 8 16.08 41.46 20.08
CA LEU A 8 14.81 41.07 19.50
C LEU A 8 13.97 40.31 20.57
N PRO A 9 12.65 40.55 20.64
CA PRO A 9 11.79 39.79 21.56
C PRO A 9 11.81 38.31 21.20
N ALA A 10 11.80 37.44 22.22
CA ALA A 10 11.69 35.99 22.03
C ALA A 10 10.42 35.69 21.23
N ALA A 11 10.56 35.01 20.11
CA ALA A 11 9.40 34.53 19.35
C ALA A 11 8.68 33.45 20.16
N ALA A 12 7.36 33.57 20.28
CA ALA A 12 6.54 32.46 20.81
C ALA A 12 6.76 31.22 19.97
N ALA A 13 6.75 30.02 20.60
CA ALA A 13 6.82 28.78 19.85
C ALA A 13 5.68 28.74 18.83
N PRO A 14 5.96 28.50 17.55
CA PRO A 14 4.91 28.43 16.54
C PRO A 14 3.99 27.24 16.82
N GLY A 15 2.68 27.45 16.74
CA GLY A 15 1.71 26.38 16.68
C GLY A 15 1.87 25.54 15.41
N PRO A 16 1.07 24.48 15.24
CA PRO A 16 1.12 23.65 14.03
C PRO A 16 0.86 24.51 12.79
N LEU A 17 1.71 24.38 11.77
CA LEU A 17 1.61 25.15 10.52
C LEU A 17 0.37 24.81 9.71
N PHE A 18 -0.13 23.59 9.85
CA PHE A 18 -1.30 23.05 9.16
C PHE A 18 -2.21 22.35 10.16
N THR A 19 -3.49 22.71 10.14
CA THR A 19 -4.54 22.08 10.95
C THR A 19 -5.70 21.72 10.03
N GLU A 20 -5.67 20.53 9.48
CA GLU A 20 -6.80 19.96 8.75
C GLU A 20 -7.62 19.09 9.73
N ALA A 21 -8.90 19.42 9.88
CA ALA A 21 -9.76 18.76 10.87
C ALA A 21 -10.05 17.29 10.51
N ASP A 22 -10.08 16.96 9.21
CA ASP A 22 -10.26 15.61 8.69
C ASP A 22 -9.27 15.34 7.54
N PRO A 23 -7.99 15.10 7.85
CA PRO A 23 -6.95 14.96 6.82
C PRO A 23 -7.15 13.75 5.91
N TRP A 24 -7.98 12.79 6.32
CA TRP A 24 -8.24 11.56 5.55
C TRP A 24 -9.64 11.53 4.93
N SER A 25 -10.43 12.61 5.03
CA SER A 25 -11.86 12.67 4.61
C SER A 25 -12.65 11.48 5.15
N ALA A 26 -12.43 11.12 6.41
CA ALA A 26 -13.10 10.02 7.07
C ALA A 26 -14.62 10.21 7.19
N ALA A 27 -15.08 11.47 7.17
CA ALA A 27 -16.50 11.81 7.15
C ALA A 27 -17.20 11.38 5.86
N GLU A 28 -16.46 11.26 4.73
CA GLU A 28 -16.99 10.85 3.44
C GLU A 28 -17.04 9.32 3.26
N LEU A 29 -16.50 8.56 4.22
CA LEU A 29 -16.41 7.10 4.16
C LEU A 29 -17.76 6.44 4.47
N ASP A 30 -18.20 5.56 3.59
CA ASP A 30 -19.25 4.58 3.88
C ASP A 30 -18.63 3.40 4.66
N LEU A 31 -18.53 3.57 5.99
CA LEU A 31 -17.89 2.58 6.85
C LEU A 31 -18.64 1.26 6.86
N ASP A 32 -19.96 1.29 6.87
CA ASP A 32 -20.80 0.08 6.91
C ASP A 32 -20.58 -0.77 5.66
N ALA A 33 -20.52 -0.15 4.49
CA ALA A 33 -20.20 -0.84 3.25
C ALA A 33 -18.78 -1.44 3.26
N TYR A 34 -17.78 -0.72 3.82
CA TYR A 34 -16.43 -1.25 3.97
C TYR A 34 -16.40 -2.44 4.93
N LEU A 35 -17.06 -2.37 6.08
CA LEU A 35 -17.12 -3.47 7.04
C LEU A 35 -17.80 -4.71 6.43
N ALA A 36 -18.89 -4.51 5.71
CA ALA A 36 -19.56 -5.60 4.97
C ALA A 36 -18.64 -6.22 3.89
N ARG A 37 -17.87 -5.38 3.15
CA ARG A 37 -16.92 -5.84 2.12
C ARG A 37 -15.79 -6.70 2.70
N THR A 38 -15.30 -6.34 3.89
CA THR A 38 -14.17 -6.98 4.56
C THR A 38 -14.59 -8.09 5.52
N GLY A 39 -15.88 -8.20 5.82
CA GLY A 39 -16.41 -9.19 6.77
C GLY A 39 -16.11 -8.85 8.23
N LEU A 40 -15.73 -7.60 8.52
CA LEU A 40 -15.52 -7.14 9.90
C LEU A 40 -16.86 -6.83 10.56
N ALA A 41 -16.99 -7.22 11.83
CA ALA A 41 -18.17 -6.97 12.64
C ALA A 41 -17.80 -6.78 14.12
N GLY A 42 -18.73 -6.20 14.89
CA GLY A 42 -18.57 -5.97 16.32
C GLY A 42 -18.02 -4.60 16.67
N ASP A 43 -17.59 -4.46 17.93
CA ASP A 43 -16.95 -3.24 18.41
C ASP A 43 -15.50 -3.20 17.96
N LEU A 44 -15.08 -2.06 17.39
CA LEU A 44 -13.77 -1.84 16.79
C LEU A 44 -13.08 -0.61 17.43
N PRO A 45 -12.78 -0.65 18.73
CA PRO A 45 -12.08 0.45 19.40
C PRO A 45 -10.66 0.63 18.82
N PRO A 46 -10.06 1.83 18.91
CA PRO A 46 -8.75 2.13 18.32
C PRO A 46 -7.58 1.50 19.10
N THR A 47 -7.50 0.18 19.06
CA THR A 47 -6.49 -0.64 19.75
C THR A 47 -5.61 -1.43 18.77
N ALA A 48 -4.43 -1.89 19.22
CA ALA A 48 -3.54 -2.70 18.39
C ALA A 48 -4.21 -4.00 17.86
N PRO A 49 -5.03 -4.74 18.64
CA PRO A 49 -5.80 -5.87 18.11
C PRO A 49 -6.78 -5.48 17.00
N THR A 50 -7.48 -4.34 17.15
CA THR A 50 -8.38 -3.83 16.09
C THR A 50 -7.62 -3.45 14.84
N LEU A 51 -6.49 -2.73 14.97
CA LEU A 51 -5.64 -2.38 13.83
C LEU A 51 -5.20 -3.63 13.05
N ARG A 52 -4.79 -4.69 13.77
CA ARG A 52 -4.43 -5.98 13.18
C ARG A 52 -5.61 -6.63 12.46
N ALA A 53 -6.78 -6.65 13.08
CA ALA A 53 -7.98 -7.23 12.47
C ALA A 53 -8.38 -6.48 11.19
N VAL A 54 -8.36 -5.14 11.21
CA VAL A 54 -8.69 -4.30 10.05
C VAL A 54 -7.72 -4.55 8.90
N GLN A 55 -6.40 -4.55 9.14
CA GLN A 55 -5.41 -4.78 8.09
C GLN A 55 -5.55 -6.17 7.47
N ARG A 56 -5.69 -7.21 8.28
CA ARG A 56 -5.88 -8.59 7.80
C ARG A 56 -7.15 -8.73 6.95
N ALA A 57 -8.26 -8.17 7.41
CA ALA A 57 -9.54 -8.24 6.71
C ALA A 57 -9.49 -7.45 5.38
N HIS A 58 -8.84 -6.29 5.36
CA HIS A 58 -8.61 -5.52 4.15
C HIS A 58 -7.85 -6.34 3.10
N LEU A 59 -6.68 -6.88 3.46
CA LEU A 59 -5.85 -7.68 2.56
C LEU A 59 -6.53 -8.97 2.07
N ALA A 60 -7.35 -9.59 2.91
CA ALA A 60 -8.12 -10.78 2.53
C ALA A 60 -9.21 -10.45 1.50
N ALA A 61 -9.80 -9.25 1.59
CA ALA A 61 -10.95 -8.85 0.76
C ALA A 61 -10.56 -8.07 -0.49
N ILE A 62 -9.52 -7.24 -0.42
CA ILE A 62 -9.16 -6.25 -1.45
C ILE A 62 -7.75 -6.55 -1.98
N PRO A 63 -7.61 -7.06 -3.21
CA PRO A 63 -6.31 -7.38 -3.80
C PRO A 63 -5.55 -6.13 -4.23
N PHE A 64 -4.22 -6.22 -4.29
CA PHE A 64 -3.42 -5.24 -5.02
C PHE A 64 -3.60 -5.42 -6.53
N GLU A 65 -3.88 -4.35 -7.28
CA GLU A 65 -3.96 -4.40 -8.75
C GLU A 65 -3.81 -3.02 -9.39
N ASN A 66 -3.50 -3.01 -10.68
CA ASN A 66 -3.41 -1.79 -11.49
C ASN A 66 -4.26 -1.84 -12.78
N VAL A 67 -5.35 -2.60 -12.79
CA VAL A 67 -6.18 -2.82 -13.97
C VAL A 67 -6.72 -1.53 -14.57
N GLU A 68 -7.10 -0.54 -13.73
CA GLU A 68 -7.57 0.76 -14.25
C GLU A 68 -6.49 1.49 -15.09
N LEU A 69 -5.20 1.30 -14.78
CA LEU A 69 -4.10 1.81 -15.62
C LEU A 69 -4.01 1.09 -16.95
N VAL A 70 -4.23 -0.22 -16.97
CA VAL A 70 -4.28 -1.03 -18.20
C VAL A 70 -5.46 -0.62 -19.08
N LEU A 71 -6.58 -0.26 -18.45
CA LEU A 71 -7.79 0.25 -19.12
C LEU A 71 -7.69 1.74 -19.50
N GLU A 72 -6.58 2.40 -19.16
CA GLU A 72 -6.34 3.84 -19.40
C GLU A 72 -7.42 4.73 -18.76
N ARG A 73 -7.90 4.35 -17.57
CA ARG A 73 -8.90 5.10 -16.82
C ARG A 73 -8.25 6.01 -15.77
N PRO A 74 -8.91 7.11 -15.38
CA PRO A 74 -8.48 7.95 -14.26
C PRO A 74 -8.42 7.16 -12.95
N LEU A 75 -7.50 7.57 -12.07
CA LEU A 75 -7.34 7.02 -10.72
C LEU A 75 -7.63 8.13 -9.67
N PRO A 76 -8.89 8.46 -9.42
CA PRO A 76 -9.24 9.41 -8.38
C PRO A 76 -8.90 8.83 -7.00
N LEU A 77 -8.37 9.69 -6.12
CA LEU A 77 -7.95 9.32 -4.77
C LEU A 77 -8.88 9.91 -3.69
N ASP A 78 -10.04 10.46 -4.07
CA ASP A 78 -11.07 10.85 -3.12
C ASP A 78 -11.77 9.62 -2.52
N VAL A 79 -12.20 9.73 -1.27
CA VAL A 79 -12.75 8.60 -0.52
C VAL A 79 -14.00 8.00 -1.17
N PRO A 80 -14.96 8.80 -1.69
CA PRO A 80 -16.11 8.26 -2.41
C PRO A 80 -15.73 7.40 -3.62
N ALA A 81 -14.75 7.82 -4.42
CA ALA A 81 -14.28 7.06 -5.57
C ALA A 81 -13.55 5.78 -5.16
N LEU A 82 -12.73 5.82 -4.09
CA LEU A 82 -12.08 4.64 -3.54
C LEU A 82 -13.10 3.62 -3.01
N VAL A 83 -14.14 4.08 -2.32
CA VAL A 83 -15.25 3.23 -1.84
C VAL A 83 -16.02 2.62 -3.02
N ASP A 84 -16.34 3.43 -4.04
CA ASP A 84 -17.02 2.90 -5.24
C ASP A 84 -16.18 1.78 -5.89
N LYS A 85 -14.89 2.02 -6.14
CA LYS A 85 -14.01 1.05 -6.80
C LYS A 85 -13.80 -0.21 -5.96
N MET A 86 -13.26 -0.06 -4.73
CA MET A 86 -12.75 -1.20 -3.97
C MET A 86 -13.81 -1.90 -3.12
N VAL A 87 -14.87 -1.17 -2.72
CA VAL A 87 -15.93 -1.73 -1.88
C VAL A 87 -17.11 -2.18 -2.73
N ARG A 88 -17.74 -1.25 -3.51
CA ARG A 88 -18.99 -1.54 -4.24
C ARG A 88 -18.76 -2.38 -5.48
N ARG A 89 -17.82 -1.96 -6.35
CA ARG A 89 -17.45 -2.71 -7.56
C ARG A 89 -16.51 -3.90 -7.29
N ARG A 90 -16.10 -4.10 -6.04
CA ARG A 90 -15.26 -5.22 -5.58
C ARG A 90 -13.94 -5.36 -6.35
N ARG A 91 -13.40 -4.24 -6.86
CA ARG A 91 -12.08 -4.18 -7.48
C ARG A 91 -10.99 -4.10 -6.40
N GLY A 92 -9.76 -4.10 -6.80
CA GLY A 92 -8.61 -3.76 -5.96
C GLY A 92 -8.11 -2.35 -6.19
N GLY A 93 -6.85 -2.13 -5.87
CA GLY A 93 -6.15 -0.88 -6.13
C GLY A 93 -4.66 -1.03 -5.86
N TYR A 94 -3.88 -0.03 -6.21
CA TYR A 94 -2.45 0.02 -5.90
C TYR A 94 -2.19 0.82 -4.61
N CYS A 95 -0.93 1.04 -4.23
CA CYS A 95 -0.56 1.49 -2.89
C CYS A 95 -1.28 2.77 -2.41
N TYR A 96 -1.45 3.78 -3.29
CA TYR A 96 -2.12 5.02 -2.90
C TYR A 96 -3.61 4.81 -2.66
N GLU A 97 -4.29 4.08 -3.52
CA GLU A 97 -5.71 3.79 -3.36
C GLU A 97 -5.97 2.98 -2.09
N GLN A 98 -5.21 1.92 -1.89
CA GLN A 98 -5.36 1.00 -0.76
C GLN A 98 -5.08 1.69 0.58
N ASN A 99 -3.91 2.35 0.71
CA ASN A 99 -3.53 2.97 1.99
C ASN A 99 -4.33 4.24 2.29
N LEU A 100 -4.81 4.98 1.28
CA LEU A 100 -5.72 6.10 1.52
C LEU A 100 -7.11 5.63 2.00
N LEU A 101 -7.65 4.55 1.42
CA LEU A 101 -8.88 3.94 1.94
C LEU A 101 -8.70 3.45 3.37
N LEU A 102 -7.58 2.74 3.65
CA LEU A 102 -7.27 2.27 5.00
C LEU A 102 -7.13 3.44 6.00
N ALA A 103 -6.48 4.54 5.61
CA ALA A 103 -6.32 5.72 6.45
C ALA A 103 -7.68 6.35 6.80
N ALA A 104 -8.60 6.46 5.84
CA ALA A 104 -9.95 6.94 6.07
C ALA A 104 -10.72 6.02 7.03
N VAL A 105 -10.61 4.69 6.87
CA VAL A 105 -11.23 3.70 7.75
C VAL A 105 -10.68 3.81 9.17
N LEU A 106 -9.37 3.82 9.34
CA LEU A 106 -8.73 3.89 10.65
C LEU A 106 -9.05 5.22 11.36
N SER A 107 -9.02 6.33 10.64
CA SER A 107 -9.42 7.64 11.16
C SER A 107 -10.89 7.65 11.61
N ARG A 108 -11.79 7.04 10.83
CA ARG A 108 -13.20 6.89 11.18
C ARG A 108 -13.43 6.03 12.42
N LEU A 109 -12.55 5.05 12.67
CA LEU A 109 -12.54 4.23 13.89
C LEU A 109 -11.84 4.90 15.08
N GLY A 110 -11.34 6.13 14.92
CA GLY A 110 -10.74 6.94 15.99
C GLY A 110 -9.21 6.75 16.17
N PHE A 111 -8.53 6.08 15.25
CA PHE A 111 -7.07 6.03 15.29
C PHE A 111 -6.43 7.35 14.84
N SER A 112 -5.28 7.68 15.43
CA SER A 112 -4.39 8.73 14.91
C SER A 112 -3.49 8.13 13.82
N VAL A 113 -3.62 8.66 12.59
CA VAL A 113 -2.96 8.14 11.39
C VAL A 113 -2.08 9.19 10.77
N THR A 114 -0.84 8.84 10.46
CA THR A 114 0.11 9.65 9.69
C THR A 114 0.48 8.92 8.41
N GLY A 115 0.30 9.56 7.26
CA GLY A 115 0.76 9.03 5.99
C GLY A 115 2.27 9.16 5.83
N LEU A 116 2.90 8.15 5.23
CA LEU A 116 4.35 8.12 4.97
C LEU A 116 4.61 7.77 3.50
N ALA A 117 5.85 8.05 3.05
CA ALA A 117 6.30 7.67 1.72
C ALA A 117 7.57 6.83 1.78
N ALA A 118 7.62 5.75 1.00
CA ALA A 118 8.74 4.82 0.94
C ALA A 118 9.36 4.70 -0.45
N ARG A 119 10.64 4.36 -0.47
CA ARG A 119 11.40 3.95 -1.67
C ARG A 119 11.37 2.44 -1.78
N VAL A 120 10.79 1.92 -2.85
CA VAL A 120 10.77 0.48 -3.13
C VAL A 120 12.18 0.02 -3.51
N LEU A 121 12.69 -0.98 -2.80
CA LEU A 121 14.03 -1.55 -2.98
C LEU A 121 14.03 -2.84 -3.79
N VAL A 122 12.89 -3.51 -3.90
CA VAL A 122 12.73 -4.72 -4.73
C VAL A 122 13.17 -4.42 -6.16
N GLY A 123 14.16 -5.18 -6.65
CA GLY A 123 14.73 -4.99 -7.99
C GLY A 123 15.45 -3.65 -8.21
N ALA A 124 15.83 -2.92 -7.15
CA ALA A 124 16.54 -1.64 -7.27
C ALA A 124 18.02 -1.80 -7.65
N GLN A 125 18.63 -2.95 -7.33
CA GLN A 125 20.03 -3.26 -7.65
C GLN A 125 21.02 -2.14 -7.25
N GLY A 126 20.79 -1.52 -6.08
CA GLY A 126 21.58 -0.38 -5.59
C GLY A 126 21.26 0.99 -6.22
N HIS A 127 20.36 1.07 -7.19
CA HIS A 127 19.97 2.34 -7.79
C HIS A 127 18.96 3.08 -6.91
N LEU A 128 19.21 4.36 -6.69
CA LEU A 128 18.27 5.24 -6.00
C LEU A 128 16.99 5.43 -6.82
N ARG A 129 15.85 5.08 -6.23
CA ARG A 129 14.52 5.27 -6.82
C ARG A 129 13.76 6.37 -6.09
N PRO A 130 12.77 7.04 -6.73
CA PRO A 130 11.90 7.97 -6.03
C PRO A 130 11.07 7.27 -4.94
N ALA A 131 10.63 8.04 -3.93
CA ALA A 131 9.69 7.55 -2.93
C ALA A 131 8.29 7.50 -3.55
N THR A 132 7.86 6.31 -3.98
CA THR A 132 6.63 6.10 -4.76
C THR A 132 5.70 5.07 -4.13
N HIS A 133 5.91 4.72 -2.87
CA HIS A 133 5.04 3.81 -2.14
C HIS A 133 4.43 4.53 -0.93
N ALA A 134 3.10 4.45 -0.78
CA ALA A 134 2.36 4.96 0.37
C ALA A 134 2.24 3.88 1.44
N LEU A 135 2.39 4.28 2.71
CA LEU A 135 2.24 3.44 3.90
C LEU A 135 1.80 4.33 5.07
N LEU A 136 1.42 3.74 6.20
CA LEU A 136 0.84 4.46 7.32
C LEU A 136 1.60 4.19 8.62
N ARG A 137 1.78 5.24 9.41
CA ARG A 137 2.06 5.13 10.84
C ARG A 137 0.76 5.34 11.61
N VAL A 138 0.44 4.40 12.49
CA VAL A 138 -0.80 4.40 13.28
C VAL A 138 -0.47 4.32 14.75
N GLU A 139 -0.98 5.28 15.53
CA GLU A 139 -0.80 5.28 16.97
C GLU A 139 -1.81 4.32 17.63
N THR A 140 -1.33 3.53 18.57
CA THR A 140 -2.16 2.63 19.41
C THR A 140 -1.76 2.78 20.87
N GLU A 141 -2.49 2.13 21.78
CA GLU A 141 -2.16 2.05 23.19
C GLU A 141 -0.82 1.34 23.48
N GLN A 142 -0.30 0.60 22.50
CA GLN A 142 1.00 -0.09 22.56
C GLN A 142 2.11 0.69 21.86
N GLY A 143 1.85 1.93 21.46
CA GLY A 143 2.77 2.77 20.70
C GLY A 143 2.52 2.73 19.18
N PRO A 144 3.41 3.36 18.38
CA PRO A 144 3.26 3.47 16.94
C PRO A 144 3.46 2.12 16.23
N HIS A 145 2.62 1.88 15.22
CA HIS A 145 2.71 0.71 14.35
C HIS A 145 2.82 1.14 12.89
N LEU A 146 3.61 0.41 12.12
CA LEU A 146 3.60 0.47 10.68
C LEU A 146 2.44 -0.37 10.17
N ALA A 147 1.53 0.25 9.42
CA ALA A 147 0.43 -0.41 8.72
C ALA A 147 0.56 -0.18 7.22
N ASP A 148 0.40 -1.24 6.43
CA ASP A 148 0.53 -1.18 4.98
C ASP A 148 -0.27 -2.31 4.33
N VAL A 149 -1.24 -1.93 3.51
CA VAL A 149 -2.07 -2.85 2.72
C VAL A 149 -1.80 -2.73 1.21
N GLY A 150 -0.89 -1.84 0.83
CA GLY A 150 -0.67 -1.44 -0.56
C GLY A 150 0.65 -1.91 -1.17
N PHE A 151 1.46 -2.74 -0.51
CA PHE A 151 2.73 -3.18 -1.08
C PHE A 151 2.60 -4.43 -1.96
N GLY A 152 1.71 -5.34 -1.61
CA GLY A 152 1.54 -6.61 -2.30
C GLY A 152 2.40 -7.73 -1.70
N GLY A 153 2.89 -8.64 -2.55
CA GLY A 153 3.39 -9.95 -2.17
C GLY A 153 4.52 -10.03 -1.14
N GLY A 154 5.38 -9.03 -1.02
CA GLY A 154 6.45 -8.98 0.01
C GLY A 154 6.09 -8.13 1.23
N GLY A 155 4.86 -7.60 1.29
CA GLY A 155 4.39 -6.69 2.32
C GLY A 155 3.92 -7.37 3.61
N LEU A 156 3.40 -6.54 4.50
CA LEU A 156 2.89 -6.94 5.81
C LEU A 156 1.51 -7.58 5.70
N LEU A 157 1.27 -8.71 6.39
CA LEU A 157 -0.08 -9.20 6.65
C LEU A 157 -0.74 -8.53 7.86
N GLU A 158 0.08 -8.11 8.81
CA GLU A 158 -0.34 -7.47 10.05
C GLU A 158 0.52 -6.23 10.31
N PRO A 159 0.02 -5.23 11.03
CA PRO A 159 0.85 -4.10 11.45
C PRO A 159 2.03 -4.57 12.30
N ILE A 160 3.18 -3.92 12.16
CA ILE A 160 4.37 -4.20 12.96
C ILE A 160 4.74 -2.97 13.81
N PRO A 161 5.10 -3.14 15.12
CA PRO A 161 5.55 -2.04 15.95
C PRO A 161 6.78 -1.32 15.37
N PHE A 162 6.88 0.00 15.54
CA PHE A 162 8.08 0.77 15.21
C PHE A 162 9.21 0.51 16.21
N GLU A 163 9.77 -0.69 16.18
CA GLU A 163 10.89 -1.11 17.01
C GLU A 163 12.05 -1.58 16.14
N ASP A 164 13.26 -1.06 16.40
CA ASP A 164 14.46 -1.45 15.64
C ASP A 164 14.81 -2.92 15.88
N GLY A 165 15.01 -3.67 14.81
CA GLY A 165 15.28 -5.09 14.85
C GLY A 165 14.06 -5.97 15.11
N ARG A 166 12.85 -5.40 15.17
CA ARG A 166 11.61 -6.17 15.36
C ARG A 166 11.42 -7.21 14.28
N GLN A 167 11.24 -8.46 14.69
CA GLN A 167 10.94 -9.59 13.80
C GLN A 167 9.63 -10.23 14.19
N GLU A 168 8.85 -10.62 13.19
CA GLU A 168 7.58 -11.33 13.38
C GLU A 168 7.40 -12.40 12.30
N VAL A 169 6.58 -13.40 12.60
CA VAL A 169 6.06 -14.36 11.61
C VAL A 169 4.57 -14.09 11.46
N GLN A 170 4.19 -13.56 10.32
CA GLN A 170 2.81 -13.16 10.00
C GLN A 170 2.22 -14.14 8.98
N GLY A 171 1.32 -15.04 9.43
CA GLY A 171 0.72 -16.04 8.55
C GLY A 171 1.73 -17.00 7.91
N GLY A 172 2.89 -17.22 8.53
CA GLY A 172 3.98 -18.04 8.03
C GLY A 172 5.07 -17.28 7.26
N TRP A 173 4.88 -15.96 6.98
CA TRP A 173 5.87 -15.09 6.34
C TRP A 173 6.69 -14.35 7.38
N GLY A 174 8.02 -14.43 7.28
CA GLY A 174 8.94 -13.66 8.11
C GLY A 174 8.98 -12.21 7.67
N VAL A 175 8.83 -11.26 8.61
CA VAL A 175 8.98 -9.83 8.38
C VAL A 175 9.89 -9.22 9.44
N ARG A 176 10.63 -8.17 9.08
CA ARG A 176 11.56 -7.48 9.96
C ARG A 176 11.60 -5.99 9.66
N LEU A 177 11.59 -5.19 10.71
CA LEU A 177 11.73 -3.74 10.65
C LEU A 177 13.04 -3.32 11.32
N ASP A 178 13.93 -2.69 10.57
CA ASP A 178 15.24 -2.24 11.05
C ASP A 178 15.42 -0.73 10.88
N ARG A 179 16.39 -0.18 11.63
CA ARG A 179 16.99 1.12 11.32
C ARG A 179 18.20 0.91 10.42
N ALA A 180 18.31 1.71 9.39
CA ALA A 180 19.41 1.66 8.44
C ALA A 180 19.92 3.07 8.11
N PRO A 181 21.20 3.25 7.74
CA PRO A 181 21.70 4.50 7.16
C PRO A 181 20.93 4.85 5.88
N GLY A 182 20.46 6.09 5.77
CA GLY A 182 19.72 6.57 4.61
C GLY A 182 20.24 7.93 4.13
N LEU A 183 19.55 8.55 3.15
CA LEU A 183 20.01 9.78 2.48
C LEU A 183 20.10 11.00 3.38
N GLY A 184 19.14 11.16 4.30
CA GLY A 184 19.07 12.33 5.18
C GLY A 184 19.26 11.99 6.65
N GLY A 185 19.78 10.81 6.96
CA GLY A 185 19.90 10.27 8.30
C GLY A 185 19.35 8.85 8.39
N PRO A 186 19.16 8.30 9.60
CA PRO A 186 18.62 6.95 9.76
C PRO A 186 17.22 6.84 9.18
N GLU A 187 17.00 5.83 8.34
CA GLU A 187 15.71 5.46 7.76
C GLU A 187 15.22 4.14 8.38
N TRP A 188 13.93 3.85 8.24
CA TRP A 188 13.35 2.55 8.51
C TRP A 188 13.44 1.67 7.27
N LEU A 189 13.72 0.39 7.45
CA LEU A 189 13.85 -0.60 6.39
C LEU A 189 12.96 -1.81 6.71
N LEU A 190 11.94 -2.04 5.88
CA LEU A 190 11.17 -3.28 5.94
C LEU A 190 11.87 -4.35 5.11
N ARG A 191 12.00 -5.54 5.69
CA ARG A 191 12.50 -6.75 5.03
C ARG A 191 11.47 -7.88 5.13
N SER A 192 11.44 -8.75 4.13
CA SER A 192 10.75 -10.03 4.19
C SER A 192 11.76 -11.17 4.12
N PHE A 193 11.45 -12.29 4.79
CA PHE A 193 12.28 -13.50 4.74
C PHE A 193 11.82 -14.36 3.57
N THR A 194 12.71 -14.58 2.60
CA THR A 194 12.43 -15.34 1.39
C THR A 194 13.68 -16.14 1.03
N ASP A 195 13.53 -17.42 0.69
CA ASP A 195 14.61 -18.31 0.25
C ASP A 195 15.81 -18.37 1.22
N GLY A 196 15.54 -18.28 2.52
CA GLY A 196 16.56 -18.34 3.56
C GLY A 196 17.27 -17.00 3.88
N GLU A 197 16.88 -15.90 3.23
CA GLU A 197 17.51 -14.58 3.38
C GLU A 197 16.52 -13.46 3.68
N TRP A 198 17.01 -12.38 4.30
CA TRP A 198 16.25 -11.16 4.57
C TRP A 198 16.33 -10.20 3.40
N GLU A 199 15.31 -10.20 2.55
CA GLU A 199 15.23 -9.36 1.36
C GLU A 199 14.65 -7.96 1.67
N PRO A 200 15.34 -6.86 1.29
CA PRO A 200 14.84 -5.50 1.50
C PRO A 200 13.62 -5.24 0.61
N GLN A 201 12.53 -4.77 1.21
CA GLN A 201 11.31 -4.44 0.50
C GLN A 201 11.23 -2.94 0.18
N TYR A 202 11.30 -2.11 1.22
CA TYR A 202 11.30 -0.66 1.06
C TYR A 202 11.95 0.06 2.26
N ALA A 203 12.44 1.27 2.00
CA ALA A 203 12.99 2.16 3.03
C ALA A 203 12.22 3.47 3.09
N PHE A 204 12.05 4.05 4.30
CA PHE A 204 11.26 5.24 4.52
C PHE A 204 11.70 6.02 5.77
N THR A 205 11.30 7.30 5.82
CA THR A 205 11.40 8.14 7.02
C THR A 205 10.04 8.27 7.69
N THR A 206 10.01 8.87 8.89
CA THR A 206 8.76 9.19 9.59
C THR A 206 8.23 10.60 9.25
N ALA A 207 8.77 11.25 8.23
CA ALA A 207 8.24 12.53 7.74
C ALA A 207 6.83 12.32 7.16
N GLY A 208 5.85 13.02 7.74
CA GLY A 208 4.45 12.91 7.33
C GLY A 208 4.22 13.43 5.93
N GLN A 209 3.30 12.80 5.21
CA GLN A 209 2.84 13.17 3.88
C GLN A 209 1.36 13.54 3.95
N ALA A 210 0.97 14.59 3.23
CA ALA A 210 -0.42 14.98 3.05
C ALA A 210 -1.05 14.23 1.85
N ARG A 211 -2.38 14.18 1.79
CA ARG A 211 -3.10 13.63 0.64
C ARG A 211 -2.73 14.32 -0.68
N ALA A 212 -2.43 15.62 -0.64
CA ALA A 212 -1.97 16.40 -1.80
C ALA A 212 -0.64 15.87 -2.37
N ASP A 213 0.29 15.40 -1.51
CA ASP A 213 1.56 14.81 -1.94
C ASP A 213 1.31 13.48 -2.66
N TYR A 214 0.40 12.66 -2.14
CA TYR A 214 0.03 11.39 -2.77
C TYR A 214 -0.62 11.58 -4.15
N ALA A 215 -1.36 12.65 -4.38
CA ALA A 215 -1.90 12.95 -5.70
C ALA A 215 -0.78 13.17 -6.74
N ILE A 216 0.32 13.84 -6.35
CA ILE A 216 1.49 14.04 -7.21
C ILE A 216 2.22 12.71 -7.45
N PHE A 217 2.45 11.91 -6.41
CA PHE A 217 3.15 10.63 -6.50
C PHE A 217 2.34 9.62 -7.32
N SER A 218 1.03 9.58 -7.12
CA SER A 218 0.09 8.77 -7.90
C SER A 218 0.11 9.14 -9.38
N HIS A 219 0.07 10.45 -9.68
CA HIS A 219 0.18 10.93 -11.06
C HIS A 219 1.48 10.47 -11.73
N TYR A 220 2.62 10.54 -11.01
CA TYR A 220 3.89 10.02 -11.52
C TYR A 220 3.79 8.53 -11.86
N LEU A 221 3.24 7.70 -10.97
CA LEU A 221 3.10 6.26 -11.21
C LEU A 221 2.11 5.94 -12.34
N ALA A 222 1.06 6.72 -12.48
CA ALA A 222 0.06 6.51 -13.52
C ALA A 222 0.54 6.92 -14.91
N SER A 223 1.36 7.97 -15.04
CA SER A 223 1.62 8.62 -16.32
C SER A 223 3.07 8.61 -16.79
N HIS A 224 4.05 8.57 -15.85
CA HIS A 224 5.45 8.75 -16.21
C HIS A 224 6.00 7.57 -17.02
N PRO A 225 6.79 7.78 -18.11
CA PRO A 225 7.33 6.70 -18.94
C PRO A 225 8.19 5.66 -18.19
N ARG A 226 8.84 6.05 -17.09
CA ARG A 226 9.64 5.16 -16.24
C ARG A 226 8.86 4.50 -15.10
N SER A 227 7.53 4.66 -15.08
CA SER A 227 6.69 3.97 -14.10
C SER A 227 6.71 2.46 -14.34
N PRO A 228 6.87 1.63 -13.27
CA PRO A 228 6.81 0.18 -13.40
C PRO A 228 5.42 -0.35 -13.76
N PHE A 229 4.39 0.49 -13.62
CA PHE A 229 3.00 0.11 -13.88
C PHE A 229 2.50 0.50 -15.27
N ARG A 230 3.25 1.36 -15.98
CA ARG A 230 2.80 1.82 -17.31
C ARG A 230 2.93 0.72 -18.34
N GLY A 231 1.80 0.33 -18.94
CA GLY A 231 1.74 -0.72 -19.95
C GLY A 231 1.94 -2.15 -19.42
N ARG A 232 2.03 -2.33 -18.11
CA ARG A 232 2.20 -3.62 -17.44
C ARG A 232 0.98 -3.92 -16.57
N LEU A 233 0.46 -5.14 -16.67
CA LEU A 233 -0.57 -5.63 -15.76
C LEU A 233 0.10 -6.25 -14.53
N THR A 234 -0.38 -5.87 -13.34
CA THR A 234 0.00 -6.56 -12.12
C THR A 234 -1.21 -6.76 -11.21
N ALA A 235 -1.30 -7.95 -10.62
CA ALA A 235 -2.22 -8.23 -9.53
C ALA A 235 -1.50 -9.08 -8.47
N GLN A 236 -1.76 -8.80 -7.19
CA GLN A 236 -1.13 -9.52 -6.09
C GLN A 236 -2.14 -9.74 -4.97
N ARG A 237 -2.05 -10.89 -4.34
CA ARG A 237 -2.83 -11.25 -3.17
C ARG A 237 -1.95 -12.00 -2.19
N ILE A 238 -1.87 -11.51 -0.97
CA ILE A 238 -1.14 -12.15 0.12
C ILE A 238 -2.12 -12.67 1.17
N GLY A 239 -1.86 -13.88 1.66
CA GLY A 239 -2.65 -14.50 2.73
C GLY A 239 -1.78 -15.41 3.59
N PRO A 240 -2.36 -15.95 4.68
CA PRO A 240 -1.67 -16.95 5.49
C PRO A 240 -1.29 -18.17 4.64
N GLY A 241 0.00 -18.53 4.65
CA GLY A 241 0.51 -19.70 3.95
C GLY A 241 0.70 -19.57 2.44
N VAL A 242 0.09 -18.58 1.78
CA VAL A 242 0.14 -18.46 0.32
C VAL A 242 0.12 -17.01 -0.15
N ARG A 243 0.86 -16.70 -1.21
CA ARG A 243 0.76 -15.46 -1.95
C ARG A 243 0.75 -15.72 -3.45
N HIS A 244 -0.05 -14.95 -4.17
CA HIS A 244 -0.17 -15.00 -5.61
C HIS A 244 0.30 -13.68 -6.21
N ARG A 245 1.07 -13.75 -7.27
CA ARG A 245 1.56 -12.59 -8.02
C ARG A 245 1.35 -12.84 -9.51
N LEU A 246 0.60 -11.97 -10.16
CA LEU A 246 0.46 -11.92 -11.61
C LEU A 246 1.25 -10.72 -12.13
N ALA A 247 2.12 -10.96 -13.10
CA ALA A 247 2.82 -9.94 -13.86
C ALA A 247 2.60 -10.22 -15.34
N ASP A 248 1.81 -9.40 -15.99
CA ASP A 248 1.31 -9.59 -17.35
C ASP A 248 0.65 -10.97 -17.53
N ALA A 249 1.36 -11.95 -18.09
CA ALA A 249 0.88 -13.32 -18.28
C ALA A 249 1.60 -14.36 -17.38
N THR A 250 2.44 -13.93 -16.47
CA THR A 250 3.13 -14.83 -15.55
C THR A 250 2.44 -14.85 -14.19
N LEU A 251 1.86 -15.97 -13.81
CA LEU A 251 1.33 -16.22 -12.46
C LEU A 251 2.37 -16.97 -11.62
N VAL A 252 2.72 -16.40 -10.47
CA VAL A 252 3.58 -17.05 -9.47
C VAL A 252 2.79 -17.25 -8.19
N THR A 253 2.83 -18.47 -7.66
CA THR A 253 2.24 -18.83 -6.37
C THR A 253 3.34 -19.32 -5.45
N ASP A 254 3.63 -18.55 -4.41
CA ASP A 254 4.60 -18.92 -3.38
C ASP A 254 3.87 -19.41 -2.14
N ARG A 255 4.44 -20.43 -1.45
CA ARG A 255 3.93 -20.96 -0.19
C ARG A 255 4.98 -20.90 0.91
N THR A 256 4.52 -20.86 2.14
CA THR A 256 5.38 -20.75 3.34
C THR A 256 6.18 -22.04 3.63
N ASP A 257 5.87 -23.15 2.96
CA ASP A 257 6.66 -24.38 2.99
C ASP A 257 7.89 -24.35 2.04
N GLY A 258 8.11 -23.21 1.39
CA GLY A 258 9.20 -23.01 0.42
C GLY A 258 8.87 -23.48 -0.99
N THR A 259 7.65 -23.99 -1.25
CA THR A 259 7.25 -24.36 -2.61
C THR A 259 6.82 -23.12 -3.40
N ALA A 260 7.24 -23.07 -4.66
CA ALA A 260 6.82 -22.04 -5.60
C ALA A 260 6.36 -22.68 -6.91
N GLU A 261 5.25 -22.18 -7.43
CA GLU A 261 4.71 -22.58 -8.73
C GLU A 261 4.71 -21.38 -9.65
N ARG A 262 5.28 -21.54 -10.86
CA ARG A 262 5.28 -20.54 -11.91
C ARG A 262 4.51 -21.05 -13.11
N ARG A 263 3.52 -20.31 -13.56
CA ARG A 263 2.71 -20.63 -14.72
C ARG A 263 2.71 -19.48 -15.70
N GLU A 264 3.07 -19.76 -16.96
CA GLU A 264 2.89 -18.85 -18.06
C GLU A 264 1.49 -19.06 -18.66
N LEU A 265 0.76 -17.96 -18.85
CA LEU A 265 -0.62 -17.95 -19.31
C LEU A 265 -0.68 -17.53 -20.77
N ALA A 266 -1.63 -18.06 -21.52
CA ALA A 266 -2.09 -17.36 -22.73
C ALA A 266 -2.81 -16.07 -22.32
N ALA A 267 -2.77 -15.04 -23.18
CA ALA A 267 -3.39 -13.76 -22.85
C ALA A 267 -4.90 -13.89 -22.56
N GLU A 268 -5.57 -14.83 -23.23
CA GLU A 268 -6.99 -15.14 -23.07
C GLU A 268 -7.32 -15.79 -21.72
N GLU A 269 -6.35 -16.40 -21.04
CA GLU A 269 -6.53 -17.00 -19.70
C GLU A 269 -6.48 -15.94 -18.60
N VAL A 270 -5.85 -14.78 -18.86
CA VAL A 270 -5.58 -13.74 -17.85
C VAL A 270 -6.85 -13.22 -17.17
N PRO A 271 -7.96 -12.89 -17.90
CA PRO A 271 -9.21 -12.47 -17.24
C PRO A 271 -9.78 -13.51 -16.29
N GLY A 272 -9.73 -14.80 -16.64
CA GLY A 272 -10.17 -15.90 -15.77
C GLY A 272 -9.31 -16.04 -14.51
N VAL A 273 -8.00 -15.79 -14.62
CA VAL A 273 -7.08 -15.78 -13.47
C VAL A 273 -7.33 -14.56 -12.57
N LEU A 274 -7.58 -13.38 -13.15
CA LEU A 274 -7.95 -12.17 -12.39
C LEU A 274 -9.21 -12.41 -11.55
N ASP A 275 -10.22 -13.05 -12.09
CA ASP A 275 -11.45 -13.37 -11.38
C ASP A 275 -11.23 -14.50 -10.34
N GLY A 276 -10.74 -15.66 -10.78
CA GLY A 276 -10.68 -16.86 -9.95
C GLY A 276 -9.63 -16.81 -8.83
N VAL A 277 -8.46 -16.17 -9.05
CA VAL A 277 -7.37 -16.10 -8.08
C VAL A 277 -7.42 -14.82 -7.26
N PHE A 278 -7.68 -13.69 -7.92
CA PHE A 278 -7.61 -12.37 -7.28
C PHE A 278 -8.98 -11.82 -6.90
N GLY A 279 -10.08 -12.37 -7.44
CA GLY A 279 -11.45 -11.88 -7.21
C GLY A 279 -11.73 -10.57 -7.93
N ILE A 280 -11.05 -10.32 -9.06
CA ILE A 280 -11.16 -9.11 -9.88
C ILE A 280 -12.02 -9.44 -11.11
N GLY A 281 -13.33 -9.20 -11.00
CA GLY A 281 -14.25 -9.38 -12.12
C GLY A 281 -14.09 -8.27 -13.17
N LEU A 282 -14.08 -8.66 -14.44
CA LEU A 282 -14.01 -7.77 -15.61
C LEU A 282 -15.26 -7.97 -16.48
N ASP A 283 -15.85 -6.90 -16.99
CA ASP A 283 -16.86 -7.01 -18.02
C ASP A 283 -16.23 -7.44 -19.38
N ALA A 284 -17.08 -7.80 -20.37
CA ALA A 284 -16.61 -8.31 -21.66
C ALA A 284 -15.66 -7.34 -22.38
N ARG A 285 -15.95 -6.03 -22.33
CA ARG A 285 -15.11 -5.00 -22.97
C ARG A 285 -13.77 -4.84 -22.23
N GLU A 286 -13.78 -4.88 -20.92
CA GLU A 286 -12.56 -4.84 -20.09
C GLU A 286 -11.68 -6.06 -20.36
N GLN A 287 -12.27 -7.26 -20.48
CA GLN A 287 -11.56 -8.49 -20.84
C GLN A 287 -10.86 -8.36 -22.18
N GLU A 288 -11.56 -7.88 -23.23
CA GLU A 288 -10.98 -7.64 -24.54
C GLU A 288 -9.78 -6.69 -24.51
N ILE A 289 -9.88 -5.60 -23.72
CA ILE A 289 -8.79 -4.63 -23.56
C ILE A 289 -7.59 -5.28 -22.86
N VAL A 290 -7.82 -6.00 -21.75
CA VAL A 290 -6.76 -6.68 -21.00
C VAL A 290 -6.06 -7.72 -21.87
N VAL A 291 -6.80 -8.58 -22.56
CA VAL A 291 -6.24 -9.59 -23.47
C VAL A 291 -5.37 -8.93 -24.54
N ARG A 292 -5.88 -7.90 -25.21
CA ARG A 292 -5.13 -7.18 -26.24
C ARG A 292 -3.83 -6.55 -25.70
N ARG A 293 -3.87 -5.96 -24.51
CA ARG A 293 -2.69 -5.34 -23.87
C ARG A 293 -1.64 -6.38 -23.48
N VAL A 294 -2.06 -7.47 -22.88
CA VAL A 294 -1.17 -8.58 -22.50
C VAL A 294 -0.56 -9.21 -23.76
N SER A 295 -1.35 -9.49 -24.80
CA SER A 295 -0.85 -10.02 -26.08
C SER A 295 0.19 -9.11 -26.73
N ALA A 296 -0.04 -7.80 -26.72
CA ALA A 296 0.91 -6.83 -27.27
C ALA A 296 2.25 -6.87 -26.51
N PHE A 297 2.21 -7.08 -25.19
CA PHE A 297 3.41 -7.19 -24.37
C PHE A 297 4.18 -8.50 -24.62
N LEU A 298 3.48 -9.62 -24.79
CA LEU A 298 4.12 -10.93 -25.07
C LEU A 298 4.82 -10.99 -26.44
N ASN A 299 4.47 -10.10 -27.34
CA ASN A 299 5.03 -10.02 -28.70
C ASN A 299 6.16 -8.98 -28.84
N MET A 300 6.57 -8.30 -27.76
CA MET A 300 7.70 -7.35 -27.71
C MET A 300 9.00 -8.03 -27.31
#